data_8f3bf92052ba95a57ba1301f3f03f0a5
#
_entry.id   8f3bf92052ba95a57ba1301f3f03f0a5
#
_cell.length_a   1.000
_cell.length_b   1.000
_cell.length_c   1.000
_cell.angle_alpha   90.00
_cell.angle_beta   90.00
_cell.angle_gamma   90.00
#
_symmetry.space_group_name_H-M   'P 1'
#
loop_
_entity.id
_entity.type
_entity.pdbx_description
1 polymer ?
#
loop_
_entity_poly.entity_id
_entity_poly.type
_entity_poly.pdbx_seq_one_letter_code
_entity_poly.pdbx_strand_id
1 'polypeptide(L)' 'MITGWKEMEGATYYFQEDGKMSVGWEKIGEDTYYFDKEGKMLTGSQR' A
#
# COMPACT_ATOMS: atom_id res chain seq x y z
N MET A 1 -10.85 11.00 8.04
CA MET A 1 -10.43 9.61 7.83
C MET A 1 -9.81 9.47 6.46
N ILE A 2 -8.65 8.87 6.38
CA ILE A 2 -7.93 8.73 5.12
C ILE A 2 -8.12 7.34 4.57
N THR A 3 -8.49 7.25 3.30
CA THR A 3 -8.60 5.96 2.65
C THR A 3 -7.95 6.09 1.28
N GLY A 4 -7.55 4.96 0.73
CA GLY A 4 -6.95 4.93 -0.58
C GLY A 4 -5.46 5.18 -0.53
N TRP A 5 -4.91 5.54 -1.66
CA TRP A 5 -3.46 5.71 -1.78
C TRP A 5 -3.00 6.97 -1.05
N LYS A 6 -1.89 6.84 -0.35
CA LYS A 6 -1.31 7.96 0.36
C LYS A 6 0.20 7.89 0.22
N GLU A 7 0.80 9.00 -0.19
CA GLU A 7 2.25 9.07 -0.34
C GLU A 7 2.81 10.03 0.70
N MET A 8 3.76 9.55 1.48
CA MET A 8 4.40 10.36 2.50
C MET A 8 5.87 10.00 2.61
N GLU A 9 6.71 11.00 2.69
CA GLU A 9 8.16 10.81 2.95
C GLU A 9 8.78 9.80 2.00
N GLY A 10 8.36 9.83 0.75
CA GLY A 10 8.94 8.96 -0.25
C GLY A 10 8.43 7.54 -0.23
N ALA A 11 7.44 7.25 0.58
CA ALA A 11 6.84 5.92 0.63
C ALA A 11 5.37 6.02 0.29
N THR A 12 4.85 4.96 -0.28
CA THR A 12 3.44 4.92 -0.64
C THR A 12 2.73 3.95 0.27
N TYR A 13 1.58 4.38 0.77
CA TYR A 13 0.75 3.56 1.63
C TYR A 13 -0.63 3.43 1.01
N TYR A 14 -1.33 2.40 1.38
CA TYR A 14 -2.70 2.22 0.93
C TYR A 14 -3.57 1.96 2.13
N PHE A 15 -4.61 2.76 2.28
CA PHE A 15 -5.54 2.64 3.38
C PHE A 15 -6.84 2.04 2.87
N GLN A 16 -7.32 1.03 3.56
CA GLN A 16 -8.55 0.36 3.18
C GLN A 16 -9.75 1.23 3.51
N GLU A 17 -10.91 0.79 3.07
CA GLU A 17 -12.11 1.58 3.26
C GLU A 17 -12.42 1.83 4.73
N ASP A 18 -11.98 0.96 5.60
CA ASP A 18 -12.22 1.16 7.02
C ASP A 18 -11.12 1.98 7.67
N GLY A 19 -10.17 2.44 6.87
CA GLY A 19 -9.11 3.29 7.39
C GLY A 19 -7.87 2.54 7.82
N LYS A 20 -7.85 1.24 7.67
CA LYS A 20 -6.69 0.47 8.08
C LYS A 20 -5.62 0.45 7.00
N MET A 21 -4.38 0.55 7.44
CA MET A 21 -3.26 0.52 6.52
C MET A 21 -3.02 -0.92 6.05
N SER A 22 -2.86 -1.07 4.74
CA SER A 22 -2.61 -2.38 4.18
C SER A 22 -1.18 -2.81 4.43
N VAL A 23 -0.98 -4.06 4.80
CA VAL A 23 0.36 -4.63 4.96
C VAL A 23 0.35 -6.00 4.33
N GLY A 24 1.51 -6.45 3.88
CA GLY A 24 1.61 -7.74 3.23
C GLY A 24 1.07 -7.68 1.82
N TRP A 25 0.68 -8.81 1.31
CA TRP A 25 0.15 -8.86 -0.05
C TRP A 25 -1.24 -8.26 -0.09
N GLU A 26 -1.45 -7.38 -1.04
CA GLU A 26 -2.73 -6.73 -1.17
C GLU A 26 -3.05 -6.59 -2.65
N LYS A 27 -4.17 -7.13 -3.06
CA LYS A 27 -4.59 -7.00 -4.44
C LYS A 27 -5.49 -5.79 -4.57
N ILE A 28 -5.05 -4.84 -5.35
CA ILE A 28 -5.78 -3.59 -5.53
C ILE A 28 -6.03 -3.42 -7.02
N GLY A 29 -7.28 -3.40 -7.39
CA GLY A 29 -7.63 -3.33 -8.79
C GLY A 29 -7.24 -4.60 -9.49
N GLU A 30 -6.48 -4.49 -10.54
CA GLU A 30 -6.04 -5.66 -11.28
C GLU A 30 -4.60 -6.03 -10.96
N ASP A 31 -3.97 -5.28 -10.06
CA ASP A 31 -2.58 -5.51 -9.73
C ASP A 31 -2.44 -5.96 -8.30
N THR A 32 -1.36 -6.67 -8.03
CA THR A 32 -1.06 -7.11 -6.69
C THR A 32 0.15 -6.34 -6.20
N TYR A 33 0.04 -5.79 -5.00
CA TYR A 33 1.12 -5.04 -4.40
C TYR A 33 1.54 -5.69 -3.10
N TYR A 34 2.77 -5.45 -2.71
CA TYR A 34 3.28 -5.98 -1.46
C TYR A 34 3.68 -4.81 -0.56
N PHE A 35 3.14 -4.82 0.64
CA PHE A 35 3.46 -3.80 1.63
C PHE A 35 4.23 -4.46 2.76
N ASP A 36 5.30 -3.82 3.21
CA ASP A 36 6.07 -4.41 4.29
C ASP A 36 5.32 -4.21 5.61
N LYS A 37 5.90 -4.64 6.70
CA LYS A 37 5.18 -4.57 7.97
C LYS A 37 5.01 -3.14 8.45
N GLU A 38 5.69 -2.19 7.85
CA GLU A 38 5.47 -0.79 8.18
C GLU A 38 4.42 -0.16 7.27
N GLY A 39 3.92 -0.93 6.32
CA GLY A 39 2.93 -0.42 5.42
C GLY A 39 3.48 0.23 4.17
N LYS A 40 4.77 0.21 3.99
CA LYS A 40 5.38 0.81 2.82
C LYS A 40 5.24 -0.11 1.63
N MET A 41 4.76 0.43 0.53
CA MET A 41 4.60 -0.38 -0.67
C MET A 41 5.96 -0.72 -1.26
N LEU A 42 6.18 -1.99 -1.45
CA LEU A 42 7.40 -2.46 -2.10
C LEU A 42 7.03 -2.81 -3.53
N THR A 43 7.44 -1.98 -4.44
CA THR A 43 7.14 -2.28 -5.83
C THR A 43 8.24 -3.20 -6.31
N GLY A 44 7.86 -4.35 -6.62
CA GLY A 44 8.84 -5.31 -7.04
C GLY A 44 9.45 -4.99 -8.35
N SER A 45 9.07 -4.12 -8.94
CA SER A 45 9.53 -3.93 -10.15
C SER A 45 10.75 -3.42 -10.39
N GLN A 46 10.95 -3.69 -10.30
CA GLN A 46 11.70 -3.24 -10.67
C GLN A 46 12.45 -3.79 -11.38
N ARG A 47 12.35 -4.01 -11.85
CA ARG A 47 12.90 -4.45 -12.52
C ARG A 47 13.51 -4.26 -12.99
#